data_a36e4a9a21b89c5e50425a385722e38c
#
_entry.id   a36e4a9a21b89c5e50425a385722e38c
#
_cell.length_a   1.000
_cell.length_b   1.000
_cell.length_c   1.000
_cell.angle_alpha   90.00
_cell.angle_beta   90.00
_cell.angle_gamma   90.00
#
_symmetry.space_group_name_H-M   'P 1'
#
loop_
_entity.id
_entity.type
_entity.pdbx_description
1 polymer ?
#
loop_
_entity_poly.entity_id
_entity_poly.type
_entity_poly.pdbx_seq_one_letter_code
_entity_poly.pdbx_strand_id
1 'polypeptide(L)'
;MLSDAQTLKQQHLIAMAKMVNHILRLLSEVFTMEVLVNYIYRYDVVHSTTTIAQRNPIVPREGELVRIDGWTYTVESIIHKFDVAGDVQVIDVEIGGKRK
;
A
#
# COMPACT_ATOMS: atom_id res chain seq x y z
N MET A 1 -0.76 28.58 -43.64
CA MET A 1 -1.01 27.14 -43.73
C MET A 1 0.25 26.39 -43.27
N LEU A 2 0.13 25.47 -42.33
CA LEU A 2 1.28 24.69 -41.85
C LEU A 2 1.72 23.70 -42.96
N SER A 3 3.03 23.49 -43.07
CA SER A 3 3.57 22.46 -43.95
C SER A 3 3.28 21.06 -43.38
N ASP A 4 3.27 20.03 -44.20
CA ASP A 4 3.07 18.64 -43.77
C ASP A 4 4.10 18.23 -42.70
N ALA A 5 5.34 18.69 -42.82
CA ALA A 5 6.39 18.44 -41.84
C ALA A 5 6.08 19.03 -40.46
N GLN A 6 5.49 20.24 -40.42
CA GLN A 6 5.08 20.88 -39.17
C GLN A 6 3.90 20.17 -38.52
N THR A 7 2.96 19.69 -39.32
CA THR A 7 1.80 18.92 -38.83
C THR A 7 2.27 17.60 -38.20
N LEU A 8 3.19 16.87 -38.84
CA LEU A 8 3.76 15.64 -38.33
C LEU A 8 4.52 15.87 -37.02
N LYS A 9 5.29 16.97 -36.92
CA LYS A 9 6.00 17.34 -35.69
C LYS A 9 5.02 17.57 -34.53
N GLN A 10 3.92 18.27 -34.76
CA GLN A 10 2.92 18.50 -33.73
C GLN A 10 2.24 17.22 -33.27
N GLN A 11 1.90 16.33 -34.21
CA GLN A 11 1.33 15.02 -33.88
C GLN A 11 2.29 14.18 -33.04
N HIS A 12 3.59 14.19 -33.38
CA HIS A 12 4.60 13.47 -32.61
C HIS A 12 4.73 14.01 -31.18
N LEU A 13 4.73 15.33 -30.99
CA LEU A 13 4.79 15.97 -29.69
C LEU A 13 3.57 15.62 -28.84
N ILE A 14 2.39 15.59 -29.43
CA ILE A 14 1.15 15.20 -28.73
C ILE A 14 1.23 13.75 -28.28
N ALA A 15 1.72 12.84 -29.13
CA ALA A 15 1.88 11.42 -28.80
C ALA A 15 2.88 11.25 -27.66
N MET A 16 3.99 11.96 -27.67
CA MET A 16 4.98 11.94 -26.57
C MET A 16 4.38 12.44 -25.26
N ALA A 17 3.62 13.54 -25.30
CA ALA A 17 2.98 14.09 -24.11
C ALA A 17 1.99 13.10 -23.49
N LYS A 18 1.22 12.40 -24.31
CA LYS A 18 0.30 11.36 -23.84
C LYS A 18 1.04 10.19 -23.19
N MET A 19 2.17 9.77 -23.77
CA MET A 19 3.00 8.70 -23.23
C MET A 19 3.59 9.08 -21.87
N VAL A 20 4.14 10.30 -21.74
CA VAL A 20 4.67 10.80 -20.49
C VAL A 20 3.60 10.88 -19.42
N ASN A 21 2.40 11.37 -19.74
CA ASN A 21 1.28 11.42 -18.82
C ASN A 21 0.86 10.02 -18.35
N HIS A 22 0.87 9.04 -19.24
CA HIS A 22 0.56 7.66 -18.89
C HIS A 22 1.59 7.08 -17.92
N ILE A 23 2.88 7.30 -18.16
CA ILE A 23 3.95 6.86 -17.27
C ILE A 23 3.83 7.54 -15.91
N LEU A 24 3.59 8.84 -15.86
CA LEU A 24 3.40 9.58 -14.61
C LEU A 24 2.20 9.05 -13.81
N ARG A 25 1.12 8.68 -14.49
CA ARG A 25 -0.05 8.08 -13.84
C ARG A 25 0.30 6.74 -13.21
N LEU A 26 1.01 5.86 -13.94
CA LEU A 26 1.44 4.56 -13.43
C LEU A 26 2.35 4.71 -12.21
N LEU A 27 3.30 5.64 -12.25
CA LEU A 27 4.18 5.96 -11.12
C LEU A 27 3.39 6.48 -9.94
N SER A 28 2.40 7.35 -10.17
CA SER A 28 1.53 7.86 -9.11
C SER A 28 0.73 6.75 -8.45
N GLU A 29 0.20 5.79 -9.19
CA GLU A 29 -0.52 4.64 -8.66
C GLU A 29 0.38 3.78 -7.76
N VAL A 30 1.61 3.50 -8.19
CA VAL A 30 2.59 2.78 -7.37
C VAL A 30 2.92 3.55 -6.09
N PHE A 31 3.12 4.86 -6.18
CA PHE A 31 3.47 5.70 -5.02
C PHE A 31 2.31 5.93 -4.07
N THR A 32 1.07 5.78 -4.50
CA THR A 32 -0.11 5.95 -3.66
C THR A 32 -0.67 4.63 -3.14
N MET A 33 -0.07 3.49 -3.49
CA MET A 33 -0.48 2.19 -2.95
C MET A 33 -0.33 2.18 -1.43
N GLU A 34 -1.42 1.87 -0.74
CA GLU A 34 -1.46 1.83 0.71
C GLU A 34 -1.27 0.41 1.22
N VAL A 35 -0.63 0.29 2.37
CA VAL A 35 -0.53 -0.97 3.11
C VAL A 35 -1.27 -0.78 4.43
N LEU A 36 -2.33 -1.55 4.61
CA LEU A 36 -3.13 -1.56 5.82
C LEU A 36 -2.70 -2.75 6.68
N VAL A 37 -2.27 -2.48 7.90
CA VAL A 37 -1.92 -3.51 8.87
C VAL A 37 -2.96 -3.51 9.97
N ASN A 38 -3.69 -4.62 10.11
CA ASN A 38 -4.71 -4.81 11.14
C ASN A 38 -4.15 -5.70 12.24
N TYR A 39 -4.33 -5.29 13.50
CA TYR A 39 -4.02 -6.10 14.67
C TYR A 39 -5.32 -6.69 15.17
N ILE A 40 -5.43 -8.02 15.17
CA ILE A 40 -6.67 -8.73 15.45
C ILE A 40 -6.51 -9.55 16.72
N TYR A 41 -7.36 -9.27 17.70
CA TYR A 41 -7.44 -9.99 18.95
C TYR A 41 -8.86 -10.57 19.12
N ARG A 42 -8.95 -11.89 19.20
CA ARG A 42 -10.23 -12.62 19.36
C ARG A 42 -11.26 -12.18 18.29
N TYR A 43 -10.85 -12.19 17.02
CA TYR A 43 -11.66 -11.82 15.85
C TYR A 43 -11.98 -10.33 15.69
N ASP A 44 -11.57 -9.48 16.63
CA ASP A 44 -11.81 -8.04 16.57
C ASP A 44 -10.54 -7.30 16.17
N VAL A 45 -10.66 -6.33 15.28
CA VAL A 45 -9.56 -5.43 14.95
C VAL A 45 -9.42 -4.42 16.10
N VAL A 46 -8.33 -4.54 16.87
CA VAL A 46 -8.06 -3.66 18.01
C VAL A 46 -7.17 -2.49 17.67
N HIS A 47 -6.46 -2.55 16.55
CA HIS A 47 -5.60 -1.47 16.07
C HIS A 47 -5.37 -1.63 14.57
N SER A 48 -5.23 -0.51 13.87
CA SER A 48 -4.87 -0.51 12.45
C SER A 48 -3.89 0.60 12.16
N THR A 49 -2.93 0.31 11.30
CA THR A 49 -2.00 1.31 10.78
C THR A 49 -2.06 1.32 9.27
N THR A 50 -1.90 2.49 8.67
CA THR A 50 -1.86 2.65 7.23
C THR A 50 -0.54 3.31 6.86
N THR A 51 0.13 2.78 5.86
CA THR A 51 1.38 3.35 5.37
C THR A 51 1.42 3.29 3.85
N ILE A 52 2.20 4.17 3.22
CA ILE A 52 2.40 4.14 1.77
C ILE A 52 3.44 3.06 1.45
N ALA A 53 3.24 2.31 0.37
CA ALA A 53 4.08 1.16 0.00
C ALA A 53 5.57 1.47 -0.06
N GLN A 54 5.95 2.68 -0.46
CA GLN A 54 7.36 3.11 -0.55
C GLN A 54 8.04 3.32 0.81
N ARG A 55 7.27 3.32 1.90
CA ARG A 55 7.80 3.43 3.27
C ARG A 55 7.66 2.10 3.99
N ASN A 56 8.23 1.06 3.52
CA ASN A 56 8.20 -0.28 4.09
C ASN A 56 7.46 -0.34 5.45
N PRO A 57 6.24 -0.89 5.52
CA PRO A 57 5.50 -0.94 6.77
C PRO A 57 6.27 -1.74 7.81
N ILE A 58 6.27 -1.27 9.05
CA ILE A 58 6.84 -2.03 10.15
C ILE A 58 5.81 -3.07 10.56
N VAL A 59 6.09 -4.33 10.28
CA VAL A 59 5.24 -5.45 10.64
C VAL A 59 6.01 -6.32 11.64
N PRO A 60 5.44 -6.59 12.82
CA PRO A 60 6.09 -7.46 13.80
C PRO A 60 6.14 -8.89 13.29
N ARG A 61 7.05 -9.69 13.83
CA ARG A 61 7.21 -11.12 13.50
C ARG A 61 6.49 -11.97 14.54
N GLU A 62 6.21 -13.21 14.19
CA GLU A 62 5.69 -14.19 15.13
C GLU A 62 6.57 -14.28 16.38
N GLY A 63 5.94 -14.32 17.54
CA GLY A 63 6.61 -14.40 18.83
C GLY A 63 7.03 -13.05 19.40
N GLU A 64 7.04 -11.99 18.60
CA GLU A 64 7.34 -10.66 19.11
C GLU A 64 6.19 -10.09 19.94
N LEU A 65 6.52 -9.14 20.81
CA LEU A 65 5.54 -8.46 21.65
C LEU A 65 5.13 -7.15 21.01
N VAL A 66 3.85 -6.85 21.08
CA VAL A 66 3.31 -5.53 20.68
C VAL A 66 2.48 -4.95 21.82
N ARG A 67 2.54 -3.65 21.99
CA ARG A 67 1.77 -2.95 23.01
C ARG A 67 0.74 -2.05 22.34
N ILE A 68 -0.52 -2.25 22.69
CA ILE A 68 -1.65 -1.48 22.15
C ILE A 68 -2.53 -1.05 23.31
N ASP A 69 -2.73 0.26 23.44
CA ASP A 69 -3.59 0.86 24.47
C ASP A 69 -3.27 0.37 25.90
N GLY A 70 -1.99 0.23 26.22
CA GLY A 70 -1.51 -0.19 27.53
C GLY A 70 -1.50 -1.69 27.77
N TRP A 71 -1.98 -2.48 26.82
CA TRP A 71 -1.94 -3.93 26.88
C TRP A 71 -0.81 -4.49 26.02
N THR A 72 -0.17 -5.54 26.52
CA THR A 72 0.88 -6.24 25.79
C THR A 72 0.33 -7.55 25.23
N TYR A 73 0.64 -7.80 23.96
CA TYR A 73 0.19 -8.99 23.25
C TYR A 73 1.39 -9.69 22.63
N THR A 74 1.25 -10.98 22.39
CA THR A 74 2.21 -11.76 21.60
C THR A 74 1.68 -11.94 20.19
N VAL A 75 2.50 -11.72 19.18
CA VAL A 75 2.14 -11.95 17.79
C VAL A 75 2.07 -13.46 17.55
N GLU A 76 0.92 -13.96 17.14
CA GLU A 76 0.66 -15.38 16.92
C GLU A 76 0.82 -15.78 15.45
N SER A 77 0.28 -14.97 14.52
CA SER A 77 0.42 -15.22 13.10
C SER A 77 0.33 -13.93 12.30
N ILE A 78 0.86 -13.98 11.08
CA ILE A 78 0.83 -12.87 10.14
C ILE A 78 0.28 -13.39 8.82
N ILE A 79 -0.80 -12.76 8.34
CA ILE A 79 -1.47 -13.15 7.10
C ILE A 79 -1.41 -12.01 6.11
N HIS A 80 -0.70 -12.21 5.00
CA HIS A 80 -0.66 -11.26 3.90
C HIS A 80 -1.82 -11.56 2.96
N LYS A 81 -2.72 -10.61 2.78
CA LYS A 81 -3.89 -10.75 1.90
C LYS A 81 -3.61 -10.09 0.55
N PHE A 82 -3.57 -10.89 -0.49
CA PHE A 82 -3.34 -10.43 -1.86
C PHE A 82 -4.61 -10.46 -2.72
N ASP A 83 -5.70 -10.96 -2.18
CA ASP A 83 -6.98 -11.12 -2.87
C ASP A 83 -7.93 -9.92 -2.66
N VAL A 84 -7.42 -8.85 -2.09
CA VAL A 84 -8.19 -7.62 -1.86
C VAL A 84 -8.20 -6.79 -3.12
N ALA A 85 -9.38 -6.35 -3.56
CA ALA A 85 -9.51 -5.50 -4.74
C ALA A 85 -9.02 -4.07 -4.44
N GLY A 86 -8.43 -3.41 -5.46
CA GLY A 86 -7.95 -2.04 -5.37
C GLY A 86 -6.45 -1.93 -5.13
N ASP A 87 -6.01 -0.73 -4.75
CA ASP A 87 -4.59 -0.38 -4.56
C ASP A 87 -4.15 -0.52 -3.11
N VAL A 88 -4.80 -1.39 -2.35
CA VAL A 88 -4.51 -1.59 -0.92
C VAL A 88 -4.01 -3.01 -0.69
N GLN A 89 -2.84 -3.13 -0.08
CA GLN A 89 -2.36 -4.40 0.46
C GLN A 89 -2.82 -4.49 1.91
N VAL A 90 -3.37 -5.64 2.30
CA VAL A 90 -3.82 -5.86 3.68
C VAL A 90 -2.96 -6.92 4.34
N ILE A 91 -2.48 -6.60 5.54
CA ILE A 91 -1.72 -7.53 6.39
C ILE A 91 -2.48 -7.66 7.70
N ASP A 92 -2.93 -8.86 8.02
CA ASP A 92 -3.59 -9.16 9.30
C ASP A 92 -2.57 -9.77 10.25
N VAL A 93 -2.39 -9.14 11.40
CA VAL A 93 -1.52 -9.63 12.49
C VAL A 93 -2.43 -10.14 13.59
N GLU A 94 -2.45 -11.46 13.77
CA GLU A 94 -3.21 -12.07 14.85
C GLU A 94 -2.39 -12.04 16.13
N ILE A 95 -2.98 -11.52 17.19
CA ILE A 95 -2.33 -11.33 18.48
C ILE A 95 -3.11 -12.01 19.60
N GLY A 96 -2.39 -12.43 20.63
CA GLY A 96 -2.95 -13.11 21.79
C GLY A 96 -2.12 -12.85 23.04
N GLY A 97 -2.36 -13.62 24.08
CA GLY A 97 -1.59 -13.49 25.32
C GLY A 97 -1.70 -12.12 25.97
N LYS A 98 -2.87 -11.49 25.89
CA LYS A 98 -3.13 -10.15 26.41
C LYS A 98 -2.76 -10.02 27.87
N ARG A 99 -1.85 -9.09 28.20
CA ARG A 99 -1.42 -8.83 29.57
C ARG A 99 -1.03 -7.36 29.74
N LYS A 100 -1.03 -6.90 30.97
CA LYS A 100 -0.53 -5.55 31.29
C LYS A 100 0.98 -5.51 31.43
#